data_2e2a071838befbda6e73a6361f1c6457
#
_entry.id   2e2a071838befbda6e73a6361f1c6457
#
_cell.length_a   1.000
_cell.length_b   1.000
_cell.length_c   1.000
_cell.angle_alpha   90.00
_cell.angle_beta   90.00
_cell.angle_gamma   90.00
#
_symmetry.space_group_name_H-M   'P 1'
#
loop_
_entity.id
_entity.type
_entity.pdbx_description
1 polymer ?
#
loop_
_entity_poly.entity_id
_entity_poly.type
_entity_poly.pdbx_seq_one_letter_code
_entity_poly.pdbx_strand_id
1 'polypeptide(L)'
;MMDIIRVLIVKLITLPFIFICLTVHEFSHGWAAYKLGDTTAKESGRLTLNPFAHIDWLGVIAMLILGFGWAKPVPVNPYKFKKSGARGIVWVSLAGPVSNVIFAFVLYLVWQVFAFLAPGVALNFYFYNIMSSVISLNIGLAVFNLIPIPPLDGSRVLNYFLPYSAGRWMENNSNILYMILLLAVFTGALSTIINPVANLILEGIGWLSYFIVDLFA
;
A
#
# COMPACT_ATOMS: atom_id res chain seq x y z
N MET A 1 13.71 29.98 2.11
CA MET A 1 14.08 29.47 0.76
C MET A 1 14.80 28.12 0.83
N MET A 2 15.87 27.96 1.64
CA MET A 2 16.59 26.66 1.77
C MET A 2 15.68 25.52 2.25
N ASP A 3 14.75 25.74 3.16
CA ASP A 3 13.85 24.70 3.68
C ASP A 3 12.85 24.20 2.61
N ILE A 4 12.37 25.10 1.74
CA ILE A 4 11.49 24.72 0.62
C ILE A 4 12.23 23.83 -0.37
N ILE A 5 13.48 24.18 -0.68
CA ILE A 5 14.32 23.37 -1.59
C ILE A 5 14.58 21.98 -1.00
N ARG A 6 14.89 21.88 0.30
CA ARG A 6 15.08 20.60 0.98
C ARG A 6 13.84 19.73 0.94
N VAL A 7 12.67 20.29 1.20
CA VAL A 7 11.38 19.59 1.12
C VAL A 7 11.11 19.08 -0.30
N LEU A 8 11.36 19.92 -1.31
CA LEU A 8 11.19 19.52 -2.72
C LEU A 8 12.15 18.36 -3.11
N ILE A 9 13.41 18.44 -2.66
CA ILE A 9 14.40 17.37 -2.90
C ILE A 9 13.93 16.07 -2.25
N VAL A 10 13.48 16.10 -1.00
CA VAL A 10 12.95 14.90 -0.32
C VAL A 10 11.77 14.33 -1.09
N LYS A 11 10.79 15.14 -1.49
CA LYS A 11 9.65 14.69 -2.30
C LYS A 11 10.09 14.03 -3.61
N LEU A 12 10.99 14.65 -4.36
CA LEU A 12 11.48 14.11 -5.61
C LEU A 12 12.22 12.76 -5.43
N ILE A 13 13.06 12.66 -4.39
CA ILE A 13 13.78 11.42 -4.10
C ILE A 13 12.83 10.34 -3.60
N THR A 14 11.71 10.70 -2.95
CA THR A 14 10.72 9.73 -2.44
C THR A 14 9.85 9.15 -3.57
N LEU A 15 9.68 9.85 -4.71
CA LEU A 15 8.85 9.37 -5.82
C LEU A 15 9.19 7.95 -6.33
N PRO A 16 10.46 7.58 -6.59
CA PRO A 16 10.80 6.22 -6.99
C PRO A 16 10.38 5.17 -5.95
N PHE A 17 10.47 5.51 -4.66
CA PHE A 17 10.05 4.61 -3.59
C PHE A 17 8.54 4.43 -3.54
N ILE A 18 7.76 5.47 -3.87
CA ILE A 18 6.30 5.36 -4.02
C ILE A 18 5.96 4.30 -5.08
N PHE A 19 6.65 4.35 -6.23
CA PHE A 19 6.44 3.36 -7.28
C PHE A 19 6.84 1.94 -6.84
N ILE A 20 7.89 1.80 -6.05
CA ILE A 20 8.29 0.50 -5.47
C ILE A 20 7.20 0.00 -4.53
N CYS A 21 6.68 0.85 -3.63
CA CYS A 21 5.62 0.48 -2.70
C CYS A 21 4.34 0.01 -3.42
N LEU A 22 3.91 0.75 -4.45
CA LEU A 22 2.77 0.39 -5.28
C LEU A 22 3.04 -0.90 -6.07
N THR A 23 4.27 -1.09 -6.58
CA THR A 23 4.65 -2.30 -7.30
C THR A 23 4.61 -3.53 -6.41
N VAL A 24 5.13 -3.45 -5.19
CA VAL A 24 5.08 -4.54 -4.20
C VAL A 24 3.62 -4.89 -3.88
N HIS A 25 2.78 -3.90 -3.70
CA HIS A 25 1.35 -4.07 -3.47
C HIS A 25 0.66 -4.82 -4.63
N GLU A 26 0.78 -4.32 -5.85
CA GLU A 26 0.17 -4.89 -7.05
C GLU A 26 0.73 -6.28 -7.38
N PHE A 27 2.06 -6.44 -7.28
CA PHE A 27 2.70 -7.75 -7.45
C PHE A 27 2.13 -8.78 -6.48
N SER A 28 1.89 -8.40 -5.23
CA SER A 28 1.40 -9.31 -4.19
C SER A 28 -0.03 -9.80 -4.48
N HIS A 29 -0.90 -8.95 -5.01
CA HIS A 29 -2.21 -9.37 -5.53
C HIS A 29 -2.06 -10.40 -6.65
N GLY A 30 -1.24 -10.09 -7.65
CA GLY A 30 -0.99 -10.99 -8.78
C GLY A 30 -0.36 -12.32 -8.35
N TRP A 31 0.57 -12.28 -7.39
CA TRP A 31 1.24 -13.46 -6.86
C TRP A 31 0.28 -14.34 -6.06
N ALA A 32 -0.55 -13.75 -5.20
CA ALA A 32 -1.57 -14.48 -4.45
C ALA A 32 -2.58 -15.14 -5.40
N ALA A 33 -3.08 -14.42 -6.41
CA ALA A 33 -3.97 -14.95 -7.44
C ALA A 33 -3.31 -16.10 -8.21
N TYR A 34 -2.04 -15.96 -8.61
CA TYR A 34 -1.27 -17.01 -9.27
C TYR A 34 -1.15 -18.28 -8.42
N LYS A 35 -0.88 -18.16 -7.13
CA LYS A 35 -0.85 -19.28 -6.18
C LYS A 35 -2.20 -20.01 -6.05
N LEU A 36 -3.29 -19.30 -6.25
CA LEU A 36 -4.65 -19.87 -6.27
C LEU A 36 -5.04 -20.47 -7.63
N GLY A 37 -4.19 -20.35 -8.65
CA GLY A 37 -4.37 -20.93 -9.98
C GLY A 37 -4.77 -19.93 -11.07
N ASP A 38 -4.86 -18.63 -10.76
CA ASP A 38 -5.13 -17.60 -11.75
C ASP A 38 -3.83 -17.15 -12.43
N THR A 39 -3.66 -17.50 -13.69
CA THR A 39 -2.49 -17.12 -14.51
C THR A 39 -2.63 -15.79 -15.22
N THR A 40 -3.75 -15.08 -15.04
CA THR A 40 -4.09 -13.86 -15.81
C THR A 40 -3.03 -12.77 -15.68
N ALA A 41 -2.57 -12.48 -14.45
CA ALA A 41 -1.50 -11.51 -14.21
C ALA A 41 -0.18 -11.89 -14.88
N LYS A 42 0.17 -13.18 -14.86
CA LYS A 42 1.38 -13.72 -15.49
C LYS A 42 1.30 -13.65 -17.02
N GLU A 43 0.18 -14.07 -17.60
CA GLU A 43 -0.07 -14.05 -19.05
C GLU A 43 -0.07 -12.64 -19.63
N SER A 44 -0.49 -11.64 -18.85
CA SER A 44 -0.46 -10.23 -19.24
C SER A 44 0.87 -9.51 -18.93
N GLY A 45 1.91 -10.23 -18.49
CA GLY A 45 3.21 -9.65 -18.15
C GLY A 45 3.20 -8.76 -16.90
N ARG A 46 2.14 -8.87 -16.06
CA ARG A 46 1.94 -8.00 -14.90
C ARG A 46 2.42 -8.63 -13.58
N LEU A 47 2.82 -9.91 -13.60
CA LEU A 47 3.43 -10.59 -12.44
C LEU A 47 4.94 -10.31 -12.42
N THR A 48 5.31 -9.07 -12.15
CA THR A 48 6.69 -8.58 -12.16
C THR A 48 6.91 -7.52 -11.10
N LEU A 49 8.14 -7.40 -10.59
CA LEU A 49 8.57 -6.31 -9.71
C LEU A 49 9.10 -5.09 -10.48
N ASN A 50 8.96 -5.06 -11.81
CA ASN A 50 9.30 -3.89 -12.59
C ASN A 50 8.26 -2.78 -12.38
N PRO A 51 8.61 -1.62 -11.77
CA PRO A 51 7.65 -0.55 -11.48
C PRO A 51 6.94 -0.01 -12.73
N PHE A 52 7.63 0.02 -13.87
CA PHE A 52 7.06 0.53 -15.13
C PHE A 52 5.87 -0.29 -15.63
N ALA A 53 5.76 -1.56 -15.24
CA ALA A 53 4.59 -2.38 -15.55
C ALA A 53 3.33 -1.95 -14.77
N HIS A 54 3.48 -1.25 -13.65
CA HIS A 54 2.40 -0.86 -12.73
C HIS A 54 2.11 0.64 -12.76
N ILE A 55 2.84 1.43 -13.55
CA ILE A 55 2.61 2.87 -13.70
C ILE A 55 1.36 3.13 -14.56
N ASP A 56 0.48 3.97 -14.02
CA ASP A 56 -0.54 4.70 -14.77
C ASP A 56 -0.11 6.17 -14.86
N TRP A 57 0.19 6.65 -16.06
CA TRP A 57 0.69 8.01 -16.26
C TRP A 57 -0.31 9.09 -15.84
N LEU A 58 -1.62 8.84 -15.97
CA LEU A 58 -2.64 9.75 -15.46
C LEU A 58 -2.65 9.78 -13.93
N GLY A 59 -2.51 8.60 -13.30
CA GLY A 59 -2.36 8.49 -11.85
C GLY A 59 -1.11 9.22 -11.33
N VAL A 60 0.00 9.15 -12.06
CA VAL A 60 1.24 9.89 -11.72
C VAL A 60 1.03 11.40 -11.84
N ILE A 61 0.43 11.86 -12.92
CA ILE A 61 0.14 13.30 -13.11
C ILE A 61 -0.80 13.80 -12.01
N ALA A 62 -1.87 13.04 -11.71
CA ALA A 62 -2.78 13.38 -10.63
C ALA A 62 -2.05 13.46 -9.27
N MET A 63 -1.14 12.53 -9.00
CA MET A 63 -0.33 12.55 -7.78
C MET A 63 0.55 13.79 -7.66
N LEU A 64 1.16 14.24 -8.77
CA LEU A 64 2.01 15.44 -8.79
C LEU A 64 1.21 16.72 -8.61
N ILE A 65 0.00 16.81 -9.18
CA ILE A 65 -0.82 18.02 -9.17
C ILE A 65 -1.73 18.07 -7.94
N LEU A 66 -2.41 16.97 -7.64
CA LEU A 66 -3.47 16.90 -6.63
C LEU A 66 -2.97 16.29 -5.30
N GLY A 67 -1.75 15.73 -5.28
CA GLY A 67 -1.23 15.00 -4.12
C GLY A 67 -1.85 13.61 -3.91
N PHE A 68 -2.71 13.16 -4.84
CA PHE A 68 -3.35 11.85 -4.85
C PHE A 68 -3.24 11.24 -6.25
N GLY A 69 -2.93 9.95 -6.30
CA GLY A 69 -2.79 9.22 -7.57
C GLY A 69 -3.08 7.73 -7.38
N TRP A 70 -2.99 7.00 -8.46
CA TRP A 70 -3.24 5.55 -8.49
C TRP A 70 -2.24 4.83 -9.37
N ALA A 71 -2.06 3.54 -9.10
CA ALA A 71 -1.31 2.62 -9.95
C ALA A 71 -2.26 1.94 -10.95
N LYS A 72 -1.69 1.38 -11.99
CA LYS A 72 -2.41 0.50 -12.91
C LYS A 72 -2.63 -0.86 -12.22
N PRO A 73 -3.88 -1.26 -11.91
CA PRO A 73 -4.15 -2.46 -11.13
C PRO A 73 -3.75 -3.73 -11.88
N VAL A 74 -3.31 -4.76 -11.15
CA VAL A 74 -3.02 -6.09 -11.71
C VAL A 74 -4.33 -6.82 -12.00
N PRO A 75 -4.50 -7.40 -13.20
CA PRO A 75 -5.72 -8.12 -13.54
C PRO A 75 -5.80 -9.44 -12.75
N VAL A 76 -6.93 -9.65 -12.08
CA VAL A 76 -7.25 -10.86 -11.31
C VAL A 76 -8.58 -11.42 -11.80
N ASN A 77 -8.61 -12.73 -12.08
CA ASN A 77 -9.82 -13.44 -12.47
C ASN A 77 -10.22 -14.49 -11.43
N PRO A 78 -11.19 -14.17 -10.55
CA PRO A 78 -11.62 -15.08 -9.49
C PRO A 78 -12.18 -16.42 -9.98
N TYR A 79 -12.69 -16.47 -11.21
CA TYR A 79 -13.21 -17.72 -11.79
C TYR A 79 -12.13 -18.76 -12.08
N LYS A 80 -10.85 -18.36 -12.12
CA LYS A 80 -9.70 -19.26 -12.29
C LYS A 80 -9.19 -19.84 -10.96
N PHE A 81 -9.74 -19.47 -9.81
CA PHE A 81 -9.30 -19.98 -8.51
C PHE A 81 -9.68 -21.45 -8.32
N LYS A 82 -8.71 -22.36 -8.42
CA LYS A 82 -8.93 -23.81 -8.43
C LYS A 82 -9.24 -24.41 -7.06
N LYS A 83 -8.78 -23.81 -5.96
CA LYS A 83 -8.79 -24.42 -4.62
C LYS A 83 -9.54 -23.65 -3.53
N SER A 84 -9.92 -22.40 -3.76
CA SER A 84 -10.38 -21.52 -2.68
C SER A 84 -11.76 -20.88 -2.92
N GLY A 85 -12.31 -20.98 -4.14
CA GLY A 85 -13.59 -20.34 -4.47
C GLY A 85 -13.63 -18.87 -4.05
N ALA A 86 -14.75 -18.44 -3.47
CA ALA A 86 -14.94 -17.06 -3.03
C ALA A 86 -13.95 -16.61 -1.94
N ARG A 87 -13.42 -17.54 -1.10
CA ARG A 87 -12.37 -17.20 -0.11
C ARG A 87 -11.09 -16.72 -0.75
N GLY A 88 -10.80 -17.14 -1.99
CA GLY A 88 -9.63 -16.70 -2.73
C GLY A 88 -9.61 -15.19 -2.94
N ILE A 89 -10.78 -14.56 -3.11
CA ILE A 89 -10.88 -13.10 -3.26
C ILE A 89 -10.36 -12.39 -2.01
N VAL A 90 -10.70 -12.89 -0.81
CA VAL A 90 -10.22 -12.32 0.46
C VAL A 90 -8.70 -12.40 0.55
N TRP A 91 -8.12 -13.56 0.27
CA TRP A 91 -6.65 -13.73 0.31
C TRP A 91 -5.93 -12.83 -0.68
N VAL A 92 -6.45 -12.74 -1.90
CA VAL A 92 -5.87 -11.85 -2.92
C VAL A 92 -5.98 -10.39 -2.49
N SER A 93 -7.15 -9.96 -2.01
CA SER A 93 -7.36 -8.56 -1.59
C SER A 93 -6.51 -8.18 -0.38
N LEU A 94 -6.27 -9.08 0.55
CA LEU A 94 -5.40 -8.84 1.70
C LEU A 94 -3.90 -8.86 1.35
N ALA A 95 -3.51 -9.52 0.25
CA ALA A 95 -2.11 -9.70 -0.11
C ALA A 95 -1.38 -8.36 -0.32
N GLY A 96 -2.03 -7.39 -0.99
CA GLY A 96 -1.48 -6.05 -1.19
C GLY A 96 -1.22 -5.31 0.13
N PRO A 97 -2.24 -5.05 0.94
CA PRO A 97 -2.08 -4.38 2.23
C PRO A 97 -1.08 -5.07 3.16
N VAL A 98 -1.14 -6.40 3.27
CA VAL A 98 -0.21 -7.17 4.10
C VAL A 98 1.23 -7.03 3.61
N SER A 99 1.46 -7.09 2.30
CA SER A 99 2.80 -6.91 1.73
C SER A 99 3.40 -5.53 2.05
N ASN A 100 2.56 -4.49 2.07
CA ASN A 100 3.01 -3.14 2.41
C ASN A 100 3.41 -3.03 3.90
N VAL A 101 2.66 -3.67 4.80
CA VAL A 101 3.04 -3.73 6.23
C VAL A 101 4.35 -4.49 6.41
N ILE A 102 4.52 -5.63 5.73
CA ILE A 102 5.77 -6.40 5.76
C ILE A 102 6.93 -5.56 5.20
N PHE A 103 6.71 -4.85 4.10
CA PHE A 103 7.74 -4.01 3.50
C PHE A 103 8.12 -2.83 4.40
N ALA A 104 7.14 -2.19 5.06
CA ALA A 104 7.38 -1.16 6.07
C ALA A 104 8.23 -1.71 7.24
N PHE A 105 7.92 -2.91 7.72
CA PHE A 105 8.67 -3.58 8.76
C PHE A 105 10.13 -3.84 8.36
N VAL A 106 10.36 -4.36 7.16
CA VAL A 106 11.72 -4.60 6.64
C VAL A 106 12.51 -3.29 6.54
N LEU A 107 11.89 -2.22 6.01
CA LEU A 107 12.53 -0.90 5.95
C LEU A 107 12.86 -0.34 7.33
N TYR A 108 11.98 -0.55 8.30
CA TYR A 108 12.21 -0.11 9.68
C TYR A 108 13.38 -0.87 10.32
N LEU A 109 13.48 -2.18 10.10
CA LEU A 109 14.64 -2.97 10.53
C LEU A 109 15.94 -2.46 9.90
N VAL A 110 15.93 -2.22 8.59
CA VAL A 110 17.08 -1.63 7.89
C VAL A 110 17.49 -0.30 8.51
N TRP A 111 16.50 0.56 8.80
CA TRP A 111 16.79 1.83 9.47
C TRP A 111 17.41 1.64 10.85
N GLN A 112 16.93 0.71 11.66
CA GLN A 112 17.51 0.42 12.98
C GLN A 112 18.94 -0.12 12.89
N VAL A 113 19.22 -0.99 11.91
CA VAL A 113 20.58 -1.46 11.66
C VAL A 113 21.52 -0.30 11.33
N PHE A 114 21.09 0.65 10.49
CA PHE A 114 21.87 1.87 10.23
C PHE A 114 22.00 2.75 11.48
N ALA A 115 20.96 2.85 12.30
CA ALA A 115 21.04 3.61 13.56
C ALA A 115 22.08 3.03 14.53
N PHE A 116 22.24 1.70 14.52
CA PHE A 116 23.23 1.01 15.36
C PHE A 116 24.65 1.07 14.76
N LEU A 117 24.81 0.73 13.48
CA LEU A 117 26.14 0.59 12.87
C LEU A 117 26.72 1.91 12.35
N ALA A 118 25.88 2.85 11.94
CA ALA A 118 26.26 4.10 11.31
C ALA A 118 25.32 5.25 11.73
N PRO A 119 25.31 5.65 13.01
CA PRO A 119 24.34 6.63 13.53
C PRO A 119 24.39 7.97 12.79
N GLY A 120 25.55 8.40 12.29
CA GLY A 120 25.67 9.61 11.48
C GLY A 120 24.91 9.54 10.15
N VAL A 121 24.78 8.35 9.56
CA VAL A 121 23.96 8.13 8.37
C VAL A 121 22.48 8.11 8.74
N ALA A 122 22.11 7.38 9.80
CA ALA A 122 20.73 7.25 10.24
C ALA A 122 20.12 8.61 10.66
N LEU A 123 20.92 9.50 11.23
CA LEU A 123 20.53 10.87 11.64
C LEU A 123 20.68 11.90 10.51
N ASN A 124 21.22 11.52 9.36
CA ASN A 124 21.30 12.42 8.22
C ASN A 124 19.87 12.87 7.81
N PHE A 125 19.70 14.18 7.62
CA PHE A 125 18.40 14.77 7.32
C PHE A 125 17.67 14.08 6.15
N TYR A 126 18.38 13.83 5.06
CA TYR A 126 17.77 13.21 3.87
C TYR A 126 17.43 11.74 4.11
N PHE A 127 18.36 10.97 4.67
CA PHE A 127 18.14 9.55 4.98
C PHE A 127 16.95 9.36 5.92
N TYR A 128 16.93 10.10 7.03
CA TYR A 128 15.83 10.07 8.00
C TYR A 128 14.48 10.37 7.36
N ASN A 129 14.38 11.49 6.61
CA ASN A 129 13.11 11.90 6.02
C ASN A 129 12.64 10.93 4.92
N ILE A 130 13.54 10.39 4.11
CA ILE A 130 13.19 9.40 3.08
C ILE A 130 12.68 8.12 3.73
N MET A 131 13.44 7.55 4.67
CA MET A 131 13.04 6.30 5.34
C MET A 131 11.71 6.47 6.08
N SER A 132 11.55 7.52 6.86
CA SER A 132 10.30 7.85 7.57
C SER A 132 9.13 8.00 6.59
N SER A 133 9.33 8.74 5.49
CA SER A 133 8.28 8.95 4.48
C SER A 133 7.87 7.65 3.80
N VAL A 134 8.84 6.80 3.43
CA VAL A 134 8.56 5.54 2.72
C VAL A 134 7.88 4.52 3.66
N ILE A 135 8.32 4.42 4.92
CA ILE A 135 7.69 3.57 5.93
C ILE A 135 6.24 4.01 6.17
N SER A 136 6.03 5.31 6.44
CA SER A 136 4.70 5.88 6.68
C SER A 136 3.78 5.71 5.47
N LEU A 137 4.31 5.86 4.26
CA LEU A 137 3.56 5.65 3.01
C LEU A 137 3.07 4.21 2.90
N ASN A 138 3.94 3.21 3.15
CA ASN A 138 3.55 1.80 3.08
C ASN A 138 2.44 1.47 4.08
N ILE A 139 2.57 1.94 5.31
CA ILE A 139 1.55 1.74 6.35
C ILE A 139 0.26 2.47 5.96
N GLY A 140 0.35 3.73 5.54
CA GLY A 140 -0.79 4.51 5.08
C GLY A 140 -1.51 3.84 3.91
N LEU A 141 -0.76 3.32 2.93
CA LEU A 141 -1.29 2.61 1.77
C LEU A 141 -2.00 1.31 2.18
N ALA A 142 -1.44 0.56 3.13
CA ALA A 142 -2.06 -0.64 3.66
C ALA A 142 -3.39 -0.32 4.36
N VAL A 143 -3.41 0.66 5.25
CA VAL A 143 -4.61 1.07 5.99
C VAL A 143 -5.67 1.65 5.05
N PHE A 144 -5.26 2.51 4.11
CA PHE A 144 -6.15 3.09 3.11
C PHE A 144 -6.84 2.00 2.28
N ASN A 145 -6.08 1.02 1.76
CA ASN A 145 -6.66 -0.05 0.97
C ASN A 145 -7.53 -1.03 1.77
N LEU A 146 -7.43 -1.06 3.09
CA LEU A 146 -8.32 -1.85 3.95
C LEU A 146 -9.65 -1.14 4.26
N ILE A 147 -9.84 0.13 3.87
CA ILE A 147 -11.13 0.82 3.99
C ILE A 147 -12.17 0.08 3.15
N PRO A 148 -13.35 -0.26 3.70
CA PRO A 148 -14.34 -1.11 3.05
C PRO A 148 -15.21 -0.34 2.04
N ILE A 149 -14.60 0.48 1.19
CA ILE A 149 -15.26 1.32 0.18
C ILE A 149 -14.67 1.01 -1.21
N PRO A 150 -15.49 0.69 -2.23
CA PRO A 150 -15.00 0.54 -3.60
C PRO A 150 -14.27 1.81 -4.09
N PRO A 151 -13.16 1.67 -4.86
CA PRO A 151 -12.60 0.45 -5.44
C PRO A 151 -11.53 -0.24 -4.59
N LEU A 152 -11.38 0.10 -3.30
CA LEU A 152 -10.33 -0.37 -2.42
C LEU A 152 -10.48 -1.87 -2.07
N ASP A 153 -9.36 -2.51 -1.72
CA ASP A 153 -9.31 -3.96 -1.43
C ASP A 153 -10.19 -4.37 -0.26
N GLY A 154 -10.30 -3.52 0.76
CA GLY A 154 -11.18 -3.74 1.92
C GLY A 154 -12.65 -3.92 1.53
N SER A 155 -13.09 -3.30 0.43
CA SER A 155 -14.43 -3.48 -0.08
C SER A 155 -14.69 -4.91 -0.57
N ARG A 156 -13.69 -5.54 -1.21
CA ARG A 156 -13.79 -6.93 -1.68
C ARG A 156 -13.78 -7.90 -0.49
N VAL A 157 -13.00 -7.59 0.54
CA VAL A 157 -12.98 -8.36 1.79
C VAL A 157 -14.35 -8.25 2.48
N LEU A 158 -14.88 -7.04 2.65
CA LEU A 158 -16.20 -6.83 3.24
C LEU A 158 -17.29 -7.54 2.43
N ASN A 159 -17.27 -7.42 1.11
CA ASN A 159 -18.28 -8.00 0.22
C ASN A 159 -18.39 -9.54 0.35
N TYR A 160 -17.29 -10.20 0.70
CA TYR A 160 -17.30 -11.65 0.98
C TYR A 160 -18.14 -12.02 2.20
N PHE A 161 -18.22 -11.16 3.22
CA PHE A 161 -18.96 -11.41 4.46
C PHE A 161 -20.40 -10.87 4.41
N LEU A 162 -20.71 -10.01 3.46
CA LEU A 162 -22.04 -9.40 3.34
C LEU A 162 -23.07 -10.38 2.76
N PRO A 163 -24.35 -10.24 3.17
CA PRO A 163 -25.45 -10.86 2.44
C PRO A 163 -25.48 -10.39 0.98
N TYR A 164 -25.95 -11.25 0.08
CA TYR A 164 -26.00 -10.98 -1.36
C TYR A 164 -26.66 -9.64 -1.72
N SER A 165 -27.76 -9.27 -1.04
CA SER A 165 -28.45 -8.00 -1.26
C SER A 165 -27.60 -6.79 -0.94
N ALA A 166 -26.86 -6.82 0.18
CA ALA A 166 -25.98 -5.75 0.59
C ALA A 166 -24.75 -5.63 -0.33
N GLY A 167 -24.16 -6.76 -0.74
CA GLY A 167 -23.08 -6.78 -1.71
C GLY A 167 -23.51 -6.18 -3.05
N ARG A 168 -24.64 -6.59 -3.59
CA ARG A 168 -25.21 -5.98 -4.83
C ARG A 168 -25.50 -4.50 -4.69
N TRP A 169 -26.01 -4.06 -3.53
CA TRP A 169 -26.22 -2.63 -3.30
C TRP A 169 -24.90 -1.86 -3.37
N MET A 170 -23.85 -2.37 -2.75
CA MET A 170 -22.52 -1.75 -2.77
C MET A 170 -21.93 -1.70 -4.18
N GLU A 171 -22.09 -2.75 -4.98
CA GLU A 171 -21.66 -2.78 -6.39
C GLU A 171 -22.45 -1.79 -7.25
N ASN A 172 -23.77 -1.76 -7.12
CA ASN A 172 -24.64 -0.86 -7.88
C ASN A 172 -24.40 0.62 -7.54
N ASN A 173 -23.95 0.92 -6.32
CA ASN A 173 -23.65 2.28 -5.86
C ASN A 173 -22.16 2.59 -5.82
N SER A 174 -21.32 1.77 -6.45
CA SER A 174 -19.85 1.91 -6.40
C SER A 174 -19.37 3.28 -6.85
N ASN A 175 -19.98 3.90 -7.85
CA ASN A 175 -19.64 5.25 -8.32
C ASN A 175 -19.91 6.33 -7.25
N ILE A 176 -21.04 6.22 -6.55
CA ILE A 176 -21.38 7.15 -5.46
C ILE A 176 -20.41 6.98 -4.30
N LEU A 177 -20.14 5.73 -3.92
CA LEU A 177 -19.17 5.41 -2.86
C LEU A 177 -17.76 5.90 -3.21
N TYR A 178 -17.35 5.76 -4.47
CA TYR A 178 -16.08 6.30 -4.95
C TYR A 178 -16.03 7.84 -4.87
N MET A 179 -17.11 8.53 -5.23
CA MET A 179 -17.19 10.00 -5.10
C MET A 179 -17.10 10.44 -3.63
N ILE A 180 -17.75 9.72 -2.71
CA ILE A 180 -17.66 9.97 -1.27
C ILE A 180 -16.23 9.74 -0.78
N LEU A 181 -15.58 8.67 -1.24
CA LEU A 181 -14.18 8.39 -0.92
C LEU A 181 -13.26 9.52 -1.39
N LEU A 182 -13.41 9.98 -2.63
CA LEU A 182 -12.64 11.11 -3.16
C LEU A 182 -12.87 12.38 -2.34
N LEU A 183 -14.12 12.70 -2.01
CA LEU A 183 -14.43 13.86 -1.16
C LEU A 183 -13.75 13.74 0.21
N ALA A 184 -13.77 12.55 0.82
CA ALA A 184 -13.11 12.31 2.10
C ALA A 184 -11.57 12.39 2.02
N VAL A 185 -10.97 12.02 0.87
CA VAL A 185 -9.54 12.25 0.59
C VAL A 185 -9.25 13.75 0.51
N PHE A 186 -10.00 14.50 -0.32
CA PHE A 186 -9.72 15.93 -0.54
C PHE A 186 -10.01 16.80 0.68
N THR A 187 -10.98 16.44 1.52
CA THR A 187 -11.26 17.15 2.79
C THR A 187 -10.29 16.77 3.91
N GLY A 188 -9.46 15.74 3.72
CA GLY A 188 -8.59 15.21 4.77
C GLY A 188 -9.35 14.39 5.84
N ALA A 189 -10.64 14.16 5.69
CA ALA A 189 -11.45 13.43 6.68
C ALA A 189 -10.94 12.01 6.92
N LEU A 190 -10.34 11.38 5.89
CA LEU A 190 -9.76 10.03 6.03
C LEU A 190 -8.57 9.99 6.98
N SER A 191 -7.84 11.08 7.15
CA SER A 191 -6.68 11.13 8.05
C SER A 191 -7.06 10.85 9.51
N THR A 192 -8.29 11.20 9.93
CA THR A 192 -8.80 10.93 11.28
C THR A 192 -8.99 9.43 11.54
N ILE A 193 -9.19 8.63 10.50
CA ILE A 193 -9.34 7.18 10.58
C ILE A 193 -8.00 6.49 10.31
N ILE A 194 -7.27 6.95 9.30
CA ILE A 194 -6.02 6.32 8.87
C ILE A 194 -4.92 6.51 9.91
N ASN A 195 -4.74 7.74 10.42
CA ASN A 195 -3.59 8.06 11.28
C ASN A 195 -3.57 7.26 12.59
N PRO A 196 -4.68 7.08 13.35
CA PRO A 196 -4.64 6.27 14.57
C PRO A 196 -4.26 4.81 14.31
N VAL A 197 -4.81 4.21 13.23
CA VAL A 197 -4.52 2.83 12.86
C VAL A 197 -3.08 2.69 12.36
N ALA A 198 -2.63 3.63 11.53
CA ALA A 198 -1.26 3.65 11.02
C ALA A 198 -0.23 3.81 12.15
N ASN A 199 -0.50 4.68 13.13
CA ASN A 199 0.36 4.86 14.30
C ASN A 199 0.44 3.59 15.14
N LEU A 200 -0.69 2.92 15.38
CA LEU A 200 -0.71 1.65 16.11
C LEU A 200 0.14 0.57 15.41
N ILE A 201 0.04 0.48 14.09
CA ILE A 201 0.86 -0.45 13.29
C ILE A 201 2.34 -0.07 13.39
N LEU A 202 2.66 1.23 13.29
CA LEU A 202 4.03 1.73 13.39
C LEU A 202 4.64 1.45 14.77
N GLU A 203 3.88 1.66 15.84
CA GLU A 203 4.30 1.31 17.20
C GLU A 203 4.58 -0.18 17.34
N GLY A 204 3.69 -1.04 16.81
CA GLY A 204 3.88 -2.49 16.79
C GLY A 204 5.12 -2.92 16.01
N ILE A 205 5.36 -2.30 14.84
CA ILE A 205 6.58 -2.50 14.04
C ILE A 205 7.81 -2.08 14.86
N GLY A 206 7.77 -0.92 15.49
CA GLY A 206 8.85 -0.40 16.32
C GLY A 206 9.19 -1.32 17.47
N TRP A 207 8.19 -1.77 18.21
CA TRP A 207 8.37 -2.71 19.32
C TRP A 207 8.97 -4.05 18.87
N LEU A 208 8.43 -4.63 17.80
CA LEU A 208 8.91 -5.92 17.27
C LEU A 208 10.35 -5.82 16.73
N SER A 209 10.64 -4.73 16.02
CA SER A 209 11.97 -4.53 15.43
C SER A 209 13.03 -4.27 16.52
N TYR A 210 12.68 -3.50 17.56
CA TYR A 210 13.56 -3.28 18.70
C TYR A 210 13.87 -4.61 19.42
N PHE A 211 12.85 -5.43 19.67
CA PHE A 211 13.04 -6.76 20.27
C PHE A 211 13.98 -7.64 19.44
N ILE A 212 13.86 -7.61 18.10
CA ILE A 212 14.74 -8.38 17.22
C ILE A 212 16.18 -7.85 17.28
N VAL A 213 16.38 -6.54 17.21
CA VAL A 213 17.73 -5.95 17.25
C VAL A 213 18.41 -6.21 18.59
N ASP A 214 17.68 -6.11 19.70
CA ASP A 214 18.19 -6.36 21.05
C ASP A 214 18.65 -7.82 21.26
N LEU A 215 18.09 -8.78 20.49
CA LEU A 215 18.54 -10.18 20.51
C LEU A 215 19.96 -10.38 19.92
N PHE A 216 20.45 -9.41 19.12
CA PHE A 216 21.74 -9.47 18.43
C PHE A 216 22.74 -8.40 18.90
N ALA A 217 22.33 -7.53 19.83
CA ALA A 217 23.18 -6.50 20.43
C ALA A 217 23.82 -6.97 21.74
#